data_67d02783ffee64452a8aa53fa2308f45
#
_entry.id   67d02783ffee64452a8aa53fa2308f45
#
_cell.length_a   1.000
_cell.length_b   1.000
_cell.length_c   1.000
_cell.angle_alpha   90.00
_cell.angle_beta   90.00
_cell.angle_gamma   90.00
#
_symmetry.space_group_name_H-M   'P 1'
#
loop_
_entity.id
_entity.type
_entity.pdbx_description
1 polymer ?
#
loop_
_entity_poly.entity_id
_entity_poly.type
_entity_poly.pdbx_seq_one_letter_code
_entity_poly.pdbx_strand_id
1 'polypeptide(L)'
;MAEYANIIVDIFNEKLDKTFQYRIPEAMKEKLTLGMQVYVPFGKRNIKGYVVELTDEPEFEVAKIKEIIGIVTDSVPIESQLIALAGWMKKNYGATMNHALKTVIPIKKKSNAVEHKSVRLKLTEIEAKSELAEFERKHQKARVRLLSALIENPQMDQSMITQKLNVSGAVIRALETM
;
A
#
# COMPACT_ATOMS: atom_id res chain seq x y z
N MET A 1 -16.21 -22.19 -19.67
CA MET A 1 -15.60 -21.24 -18.69
C MET A 1 -14.43 -21.94 -18.08
N ALA A 2 -13.29 -21.24 -17.89
CA ALA A 2 -12.09 -21.88 -17.37
C ALA A 2 -12.31 -22.49 -15.99
N GLU A 3 -11.87 -23.71 -15.78
CA GLU A 3 -11.97 -24.42 -14.51
C GLU A 3 -10.69 -24.29 -13.67
N TYR A 4 -9.57 -24.03 -14.33
CA TYR A 4 -8.26 -23.94 -13.69
C TYR A 4 -7.55 -22.65 -14.08
N ALA A 5 -6.68 -22.20 -13.19
CA ALA A 5 -5.78 -21.07 -13.41
C ALA A 5 -4.33 -21.47 -13.11
N ASN A 6 -3.44 -21.18 -14.05
CA ASN A 6 -2.01 -21.28 -13.87
C ASN A 6 -1.48 -19.99 -13.25
N ILE A 7 -0.85 -20.10 -12.10
CA ILE A 7 -0.50 -18.99 -11.22
C ILE A 7 1.00 -18.96 -10.94
N ILE A 8 1.62 -17.80 -11.11
CA ILE A 8 2.98 -17.54 -10.61
C ILE A 8 2.85 -17.02 -9.18
N VAL A 9 3.38 -17.77 -8.24
CA VAL A 9 3.35 -17.41 -6.82
C VAL A 9 4.35 -16.30 -6.51
N ASP A 10 3.97 -15.37 -5.64
CA ASP A 10 4.81 -14.25 -5.23
C ASP A 10 5.87 -14.67 -4.19
N ILE A 11 6.78 -15.55 -4.62
CA ILE A 11 7.92 -16.00 -3.83
C ILE A 11 9.20 -15.83 -4.65
N PHE A 12 10.21 -15.19 -4.06
CA PHE A 12 11.54 -15.05 -4.65
C PHE A 12 12.37 -16.32 -4.41
N ASN A 13 12.19 -17.33 -5.25
CA ASN A 13 12.99 -18.53 -5.20
C ASN A 13 13.05 -19.14 -6.62
N GLU A 14 14.25 -19.28 -7.15
CA GLU A 14 14.48 -19.86 -8.49
C GLU A 14 13.91 -21.27 -8.65
N LYS A 15 13.96 -22.09 -7.59
CA LYS A 15 13.40 -23.45 -7.61
C LYS A 15 11.86 -23.46 -7.72
N LEU A 16 11.21 -22.35 -7.43
CA LEU A 16 9.76 -22.15 -7.51
C LEU A 16 9.35 -21.29 -8.71
N ASP A 17 10.29 -21.05 -9.64
CA ASP A 17 10.04 -20.28 -10.87
C ASP A 17 9.31 -21.10 -11.93
N LYS A 18 8.11 -21.55 -11.56
CA LYS A 18 7.17 -22.27 -12.40
C LYS A 18 5.75 -21.87 -12.09
N THR A 19 4.84 -22.19 -12.98
CA THR A 19 3.40 -22.07 -12.75
C THR A 19 2.92 -23.17 -11.80
N PHE A 20 1.92 -22.80 -11.00
CA PHE A 20 1.19 -23.74 -10.16
C PHE A 20 -0.28 -23.65 -10.53
N GLN A 21 -0.89 -24.79 -10.83
CA GLN A 21 -2.29 -24.85 -11.20
C GLN A 21 -3.20 -24.91 -9.98
N TYR A 22 -4.25 -24.11 -10.00
CA TYR A 22 -5.29 -24.06 -8.97
C TYR A 22 -6.67 -24.14 -9.62
N ARG A 23 -7.62 -24.75 -8.92
CA ARG A 23 -9.02 -24.76 -9.32
C ARG A 23 -9.64 -23.39 -9.06
N ILE A 24 -10.48 -22.93 -9.97
CA ILE A 24 -11.24 -21.70 -9.83
C ILE A 24 -12.56 -22.04 -9.14
N PRO A 25 -12.85 -21.50 -7.92
CA PRO A 25 -14.14 -21.66 -7.28
C PRO A 25 -15.27 -21.10 -8.16
N GLU A 26 -16.46 -21.72 -8.13
CA GLU A 26 -17.59 -21.33 -8.95
C GLU A 26 -17.95 -19.85 -8.82
N ALA A 27 -17.92 -19.33 -7.61
CA ALA A 27 -18.21 -17.91 -7.31
C ALA A 27 -17.20 -16.92 -7.94
N MET A 28 -16.06 -17.40 -8.45
CA MET A 28 -14.99 -16.58 -9.04
C MET A 28 -14.85 -16.73 -10.54
N LYS A 29 -15.47 -17.75 -11.15
CA LYS A 29 -15.34 -18.06 -12.60
C LYS A 29 -15.66 -16.88 -13.51
N GLU A 30 -16.68 -16.08 -13.18
CA GLU A 30 -17.07 -14.91 -13.95
C GLU A 30 -16.22 -13.67 -13.69
N LYS A 31 -15.53 -13.63 -12.55
CA LYS A 31 -14.79 -12.44 -12.09
C LYS A 31 -13.29 -12.55 -12.32
N LEU A 32 -12.79 -13.78 -12.39
CA LEU A 32 -11.35 -14.02 -12.50
C LEU A 32 -10.89 -13.84 -13.94
N THR A 33 -9.93 -12.95 -14.14
CA THR A 33 -9.33 -12.70 -15.46
C THR A 33 -7.80 -12.81 -15.40
N LEU A 34 -7.18 -12.94 -16.57
CA LEU A 34 -5.72 -12.91 -16.70
C LEU A 34 -5.14 -11.66 -16.03
N GLY A 35 -3.99 -11.82 -15.42
CA GLY A 35 -3.26 -10.74 -14.76
C GLY A 35 -3.76 -10.38 -13.38
N MET A 36 -4.90 -10.91 -12.93
CA MET A 36 -5.38 -10.66 -11.57
C MET A 36 -4.47 -11.28 -10.51
N GLN A 37 -4.36 -10.61 -9.38
CA GLN A 37 -3.67 -11.12 -8.21
C GLN A 37 -4.68 -11.85 -7.30
N VAL A 38 -4.30 -13.05 -6.88
CA VAL A 38 -5.15 -13.93 -6.07
C VAL A 38 -4.40 -14.45 -4.85
N TYR A 39 -5.14 -14.85 -3.82
CA TYR A 39 -4.61 -15.62 -2.70
C TYR A 39 -4.76 -17.12 -2.97
N VAL A 40 -3.66 -17.84 -2.80
CA VAL A 40 -3.60 -19.30 -3.00
C VAL A 40 -2.95 -20.00 -1.82
N PRO A 41 -3.38 -21.24 -1.49
CA PRO A 41 -2.76 -22.04 -0.46
C PRO A 41 -1.45 -22.63 -0.98
N PHE A 42 -0.32 -22.29 -0.35
CA PHE A 42 1.00 -22.78 -0.70
C PHE A 42 1.70 -23.35 0.53
N GLY A 43 1.88 -24.67 0.59
CA GLY A 43 2.32 -25.37 1.79
C GLY A 43 1.34 -25.13 2.95
N LYS A 44 1.83 -24.58 4.05
CA LYS A 44 1.04 -24.22 5.24
C LYS A 44 0.63 -22.74 5.29
N ARG A 45 0.87 -21.97 4.23
CA ARG A 45 0.63 -20.52 4.19
C ARG A 45 -0.27 -20.16 3.02
N ASN A 46 -0.97 -19.06 3.16
CA ASN A 46 -1.67 -18.42 2.06
C ASN A 46 -0.78 -17.32 1.51
N ILE A 47 -0.51 -17.36 0.22
CA ILE A 47 0.36 -16.41 -0.47
C ILE A 47 -0.36 -15.77 -1.64
N LYS A 48 0.17 -14.66 -2.11
CA LYS A 48 -0.31 -14.02 -3.32
C LYS A 48 0.34 -14.65 -4.55
N GLY A 49 -0.39 -14.62 -5.67
CA GLY A 49 0.12 -15.03 -6.97
C GLY A 49 -0.60 -14.29 -8.08
N TYR A 50 -0.03 -14.31 -9.28
CA TYR A 50 -0.60 -13.70 -10.47
C TYR A 50 -1.13 -14.76 -11.41
N VAL A 51 -2.37 -14.60 -11.88
CA VAL A 51 -2.99 -15.46 -12.89
C VAL A 51 -2.31 -15.16 -14.23
N VAL A 52 -1.62 -16.13 -14.78
CA VAL A 52 -0.91 -15.99 -16.07
C VAL A 52 -1.56 -16.77 -17.19
N GLU A 53 -2.45 -17.71 -16.86
CA GLU A 53 -3.19 -18.50 -17.83
C GLU A 53 -4.48 -19.02 -17.21
N LEU A 54 -5.52 -19.16 -18.03
CA LEU A 54 -6.81 -19.77 -17.68
C LEU A 54 -7.03 -20.95 -18.63
N THR A 55 -7.38 -22.12 -18.10
CA THR A 55 -7.54 -23.36 -18.87
C THR A 55 -8.69 -24.21 -18.33
N ASP A 56 -9.23 -25.06 -19.18
CA ASP A 56 -10.21 -26.10 -18.80
C ASP A 56 -9.55 -27.45 -18.53
N GLU A 57 -8.25 -27.58 -18.90
CA GLU A 57 -7.52 -28.84 -18.80
C GLU A 57 -6.68 -28.90 -17.50
N PRO A 58 -6.83 -29.96 -16.68
CA PRO A 58 -5.98 -30.16 -15.51
C PRO A 58 -4.61 -30.69 -15.92
N GLU A 59 -3.54 -30.04 -15.42
CA GLU A 59 -2.16 -30.52 -15.60
C GLU A 59 -1.76 -31.64 -14.61
N PHE A 60 -2.58 -31.81 -13.55
CA PHE A 60 -2.33 -32.75 -12.46
C PHE A 60 -3.58 -33.54 -12.13
N GLU A 61 -3.45 -34.57 -11.30
CA GLU A 61 -4.62 -35.25 -10.71
C GLU A 61 -5.55 -34.24 -10.04
N VAL A 62 -6.80 -34.18 -10.48
CA VAL A 62 -7.81 -33.23 -10.02
C VAL A 62 -7.95 -33.19 -8.50
N ALA A 63 -7.80 -34.35 -7.84
CA ALA A 63 -7.86 -34.47 -6.39
C ALA A 63 -6.73 -33.76 -5.64
N LYS A 64 -5.60 -33.47 -6.31
CA LYS A 64 -4.43 -32.79 -5.74
C LYS A 64 -4.43 -31.29 -6.00
N ILE A 65 -5.27 -30.82 -6.93
CA ILE A 65 -5.35 -29.40 -7.29
C ILE A 65 -6.14 -28.65 -6.19
N LYS A 66 -5.46 -27.73 -5.54
CA LYS A 66 -6.09 -26.87 -4.51
C LYS A 66 -6.88 -25.74 -5.16
N GLU A 67 -7.79 -25.13 -4.40
CA GLU A 67 -8.61 -24.02 -4.87
C GLU A 67 -7.98 -22.65 -4.55
N ILE A 68 -8.29 -21.66 -5.40
CA ILE A 68 -8.02 -20.25 -5.13
C ILE A 68 -8.86 -19.81 -3.93
N ILE A 69 -8.23 -19.11 -2.99
CA ILE A 69 -8.88 -18.64 -1.76
C ILE A 69 -9.70 -17.38 -2.01
N GLY A 70 -9.17 -16.45 -2.80
CA GLY A 70 -9.82 -15.17 -3.06
C GLY A 70 -9.04 -14.29 -4.03
N ILE A 71 -9.72 -13.28 -4.56
CA ILE A 71 -9.13 -12.24 -5.42
C ILE A 71 -8.62 -11.11 -4.53
N VAL A 72 -7.45 -10.55 -4.86
CA VAL A 72 -6.91 -9.37 -4.16
C VAL A 72 -7.60 -8.12 -4.71
N THR A 73 -8.52 -7.53 -3.95
CA THR A 73 -9.39 -6.43 -4.38
C THR A 73 -8.64 -5.13 -4.70
N ASP A 74 -7.51 -4.87 -4.06
CA ASP A 74 -6.72 -3.64 -4.24
C ASP A 74 -5.64 -3.77 -5.33
N SER A 75 -5.57 -4.89 -6.04
CA SER A 75 -4.61 -5.11 -7.11
C SER A 75 -5.15 -4.65 -8.45
N VAL A 76 -4.27 -4.06 -9.27
CA VAL A 76 -4.57 -3.79 -10.67
C VAL A 76 -4.23 -5.02 -11.48
N PRO A 77 -5.13 -5.56 -12.30
CA PRO A 77 -4.81 -6.65 -13.21
C PRO A 77 -3.66 -6.27 -14.13
N ILE A 78 -2.75 -7.21 -14.36
CA ILE A 78 -1.65 -7.03 -15.31
C ILE A 78 -2.20 -7.27 -16.72
N GLU A 79 -1.93 -6.36 -17.64
CA GLU A 79 -2.29 -6.55 -19.03
C GLU A 79 -1.58 -7.76 -19.64
N SER A 80 -2.26 -8.50 -20.50
CA SER A 80 -1.71 -9.71 -21.15
C SER A 80 -0.41 -9.46 -21.90
N GLN A 81 -0.24 -8.27 -22.48
CA GLN A 81 0.99 -7.85 -23.15
C GLN A 81 2.18 -7.76 -22.18
N LEU A 82 1.95 -7.31 -20.94
CA LEU A 82 2.99 -7.23 -19.91
C LEU A 82 3.36 -8.63 -19.38
N ILE A 83 2.40 -9.55 -19.33
CA ILE A 83 2.68 -10.96 -19.01
C ILE A 83 3.56 -11.58 -20.10
N ALA A 84 3.23 -11.35 -21.37
CA ALA A 84 4.03 -11.80 -22.50
C ALA A 84 5.46 -11.20 -22.48
N LEU A 85 5.58 -9.90 -22.17
CA LEU A 85 6.87 -9.23 -22.01
C LEU A 85 7.68 -9.84 -20.87
N ALA A 86 7.07 -10.13 -19.71
CA ALA A 86 7.75 -10.81 -18.61
C ALA A 86 8.24 -12.20 -19.00
N GLY A 87 7.44 -12.97 -19.74
CA GLY A 87 7.84 -14.25 -20.30
C GLY A 87 9.03 -14.16 -21.27
N TRP A 88 9.03 -13.15 -22.12
CA TRP A 88 10.15 -12.86 -23.01
C TRP A 88 11.43 -12.47 -22.23
N MET A 89 11.30 -11.63 -21.20
CA MET A 89 12.42 -11.27 -20.32
C MET A 89 13.01 -12.50 -19.61
N LYS A 90 12.15 -13.38 -19.09
CA LYS A 90 12.59 -14.65 -18.49
C LYS A 90 13.41 -15.46 -19.48
N LYS A 91 12.93 -15.65 -20.72
CA LYS A 91 13.57 -16.47 -21.75
C LYS A 91 14.92 -15.90 -22.21
N ASN A 92 15.04 -14.59 -22.35
CA ASN A 92 16.20 -13.95 -22.99
C ASN A 92 17.25 -13.42 -22.00
N TYR A 93 16.85 -13.11 -20.75
CA TYR A 93 17.75 -12.51 -19.75
C TYR A 93 17.96 -13.37 -18.51
N GLY A 94 17.39 -14.57 -18.45
CA GLY A 94 17.55 -15.47 -17.29
C GLY A 94 16.88 -14.98 -16.01
N ALA A 95 15.98 -14.01 -16.11
CA ALA A 95 15.18 -13.54 -14.96
C ALA A 95 14.15 -14.60 -14.57
N THR A 96 13.77 -14.66 -13.28
CA THR A 96 12.60 -15.44 -12.87
C THR A 96 11.31 -14.76 -13.35
N MET A 97 10.26 -15.52 -13.60
CA MET A 97 8.97 -14.97 -14.03
C MET A 97 8.40 -13.97 -13.00
N ASN A 98 8.55 -14.28 -11.72
CA ASN A 98 8.14 -13.37 -10.64
C ASN A 98 8.90 -12.03 -10.69
N HIS A 99 10.21 -12.05 -10.89
CA HIS A 99 11.03 -10.86 -11.03
C HIS A 99 10.64 -10.04 -12.27
N ALA A 100 10.50 -10.71 -13.40
CA ALA A 100 10.08 -10.07 -14.64
C ALA A 100 8.70 -9.43 -14.52
N LEU A 101 7.70 -10.12 -13.96
CA LEU A 101 6.37 -9.57 -13.69
C LEU A 101 6.44 -8.33 -12.82
N LYS A 102 7.19 -8.35 -11.72
CA LYS A 102 7.33 -7.19 -10.83
C LYS A 102 8.03 -6.00 -11.49
N THR A 103 8.88 -6.25 -12.47
CA THR A 103 9.56 -5.20 -13.24
C THR A 103 8.60 -4.52 -14.22
N VAL A 104 7.72 -5.27 -14.86
CA VAL A 104 6.79 -4.73 -15.87
C VAL A 104 5.49 -4.20 -15.27
N ILE A 105 5.13 -4.61 -14.05
CA ILE A 105 3.93 -4.09 -13.37
C ILE A 105 4.14 -2.60 -13.06
N PRO A 106 3.25 -1.71 -13.55
CA PRO A 106 3.30 -0.31 -13.18
C PRO A 106 3.16 -0.19 -11.66
N ILE A 107 4.19 0.27 -10.98
CA ILE A 107 4.11 0.55 -9.55
C ILE A 107 3.13 1.71 -9.38
N LYS A 108 1.85 1.41 -9.15
CA LYS A 108 1.02 2.39 -8.46
C LYS A 108 1.59 2.49 -7.06
N LYS A 109 2.51 3.45 -6.83
CA LYS A 109 2.70 3.96 -5.49
C LYS A 109 1.29 4.25 -5.00
N LYS A 110 0.81 3.53 -3.97
CA LYS A 110 -0.23 4.08 -3.12
C LYS A 110 0.39 5.39 -2.65
N SER A 111 0.07 6.48 -3.29
CA SER A 111 0.18 7.77 -2.66
C SER A 111 -0.87 7.68 -1.55
N ASN A 112 -0.46 7.23 -0.37
CA ASN A 112 -1.19 7.62 0.81
C ASN A 112 -1.24 9.13 0.66
N ALA A 113 -2.44 9.66 0.45
CA ALA A 113 -2.64 11.09 0.46
C ALA A 113 -1.99 11.54 1.76
N VAL A 114 -0.86 12.22 1.65
CA VAL A 114 -0.21 12.80 2.82
C VAL A 114 -1.18 13.89 3.22
N GLU A 115 -1.99 13.62 4.26
CA GLU A 115 -2.83 14.64 4.84
C GLU A 115 -1.89 15.72 5.37
N HIS A 116 -1.76 16.79 4.62
CA HIS A 116 -1.08 18.01 5.07
C HIS A 116 -1.99 18.69 6.08
N LYS A 117 -1.76 18.39 7.36
CA LYS A 117 -2.45 19.07 8.46
C LYS A 117 -1.75 20.40 8.70
N SER A 118 -2.49 21.49 8.56
CA SER A 118 -2.03 22.83 8.92
C SER A 118 -2.65 23.26 10.24
N VAL A 119 -1.87 23.97 11.04
CA VAL A 119 -2.31 24.61 12.27
C VAL A 119 -2.45 26.09 12.00
N ARG A 120 -3.60 26.66 12.34
CA ARG A 120 -3.92 28.08 12.13
C ARG A 120 -4.24 28.76 13.45
N LEU A 121 -3.66 29.94 13.67
CA LEU A 121 -4.01 30.81 14.79
C LEU A 121 -5.42 31.34 14.61
N LYS A 122 -6.28 31.14 15.63
CA LYS A 122 -7.66 31.68 15.67
C LYS A 122 -7.78 32.93 16.53
N LEU A 123 -6.82 33.17 17.43
CA LEU A 123 -6.81 34.31 18.33
C LEU A 123 -6.45 35.59 17.57
N THR A 124 -6.98 36.71 18.04
CA THR A 124 -6.51 38.02 17.61
C THR A 124 -5.09 38.26 18.14
N GLU A 125 -4.36 39.21 17.55
CA GLU A 125 -2.96 39.48 17.93
C GLU A 125 -2.87 39.91 19.42
N ILE A 126 -3.85 40.62 19.92
CA ILE A 126 -3.92 41.09 21.34
C ILE A 126 -4.12 39.89 22.27
N GLU A 127 -5.07 39.02 21.96
CA GLU A 127 -5.37 37.82 22.74
C GLU A 127 -4.16 36.86 22.73
N ALA A 128 -3.53 36.66 21.57
CA ALA A 128 -2.37 35.80 21.43
C ALA A 128 -1.17 36.30 22.27
N LYS A 129 -0.93 37.59 22.31
CA LYS A 129 0.11 38.20 23.16
C LYS A 129 -0.19 38.02 24.65
N SER A 130 -1.48 38.14 25.03
CA SER A 130 -1.92 37.95 26.44
C SER A 130 -1.71 36.51 26.88
N GLU A 131 -2.13 35.53 26.05
CA GLU A 131 -1.94 34.10 26.31
C GLU A 131 -0.44 33.71 26.33
N LEU A 132 0.36 34.32 25.46
CA LEU A 132 1.81 34.10 25.44
C LEU A 132 2.44 34.46 26.78
N ALA A 133 2.11 35.65 27.33
CA ALA A 133 2.60 36.10 28.63
C ALA A 133 2.16 35.16 29.78
N GLU A 134 0.94 34.59 29.66
CA GLU A 134 0.47 33.61 30.63
C GLU A 134 1.20 32.29 30.56
N PHE A 135 1.49 31.79 29.36
CA PHE A 135 2.30 30.55 29.16
C PHE A 135 3.76 30.73 29.62
N GLU A 136 4.32 31.91 29.43
CA GLU A 136 5.65 32.26 29.97
C GLU A 136 5.66 32.21 31.48
N ARG A 137 4.66 32.86 32.15
CA ARG A 137 4.50 32.84 33.61
C ARG A 137 4.37 31.41 34.17
N LYS A 138 3.65 30.53 33.43
CA LYS A 138 3.44 29.12 33.80
C LYS A 138 4.60 28.22 33.37
N HIS A 139 5.69 28.75 32.82
CA HIS A 139 6.87 28.03 32.33
C HIS A 139 6.56 26.94 31.30
N GLN A 140 5.52 27.11 30.47
CA GLN A 140 5.06 26.16 29.47
C GLN A 140 5.83 26.31 28.15
N LYS A 141 7.12 25.99 28.15
CA LYS A 141 8.07 26.23 27.05
C LYS A 141 7.60 25.76 25.65
N ALA A 142 6.88 24.63 25.57
CA ALA A 142 6.40 24.12 24.27
C ALA A 142 5.24 24.94 23.71
N ARG A 143 4.32 25.42 24.57
CA ARG A 143 3.23 26.29 24.19
C ARG A 143 3.73 27.69 23.80
N VAL A 144 4.69 28.22 24.54
CA VAL A 144 5.36 29.50 24.22
C VAL A 144 5.96 29.43 22.81
N ARG A 145 6.76 28.40 22.51
CA ARG A 145 7.38 28.24 21.18
C ARG A 145 6.34 28.15 20.05
N LEU A 146 5.26 27.40 20.27
CA LEU A 146 4.19 27.25 19.26
C LEU A 146 3.46 28.57 19.05
N LEU A 147 3.03 29.23 20.12
CA LEU A 147 2.24 30.47 20.02
C LEU A 147 3.07 31.63 19.45
N SER A 148 4.34 31.77 19.85
CA SER A 148 5.25 32.76 19.25
C SER A 148 5.41 32.57 17.75
N ALA A 149 5.63 31.32 17.30
CA ALA A 149 5.75 31.01 15.87
C ALA A 149 4.46 31.26 15.09
N LEU A 150 3.28 31.03 15.70
CA LEU A 150 1.99 31.29 15.09
C LEU A 150 1.60 32.79 15.07
N ILE A 151 2.14 33.60 15.97
CA ILE A 151 2.02 35.06 15.91
C ILE A 151 2.79 35.62 14.71
N GLU A 152 4.00 35.10 14.46
CA GLU A 152 4.80 35.48 13.27
C GLU A 152 4.25 34.94 11.97
N ASN A 153 3.77 33.69 11.97
CA ASN A 153 3.22 33.01 10.82
C ASN A 153 1.87 32.37 11.18
N PRO A 154 0.73 33.04 10.93
CA PRO A 154 -0.59 32.61 11.39
C PRO A 154 -1.07 31.24 10.88
N GLN A 155 -0.40 30.64 9.93
CA GLN A 155 -0.66 29.30 9.44
C GLN A 155 0.66 28.57 9.17
N MET A 156 0.83 27.38 9.76
CA MET A 156 2.01 26.54 9.61
C MET A 156 1.64 25.07 9.44
N ASP A 157 2.42 24.32 8.68
CA ASP A 157 2.25 22.87 8.58
C ASP A 157 2.59 22.18 9.89
N GLN A 158 1.74 21.24 10.31
CA GLN A 158 1.94 20.46 11.54
C GLN A 158 3.28 19.73 11.54
N SER A 159 3.75 19.26 10.40
CA SER A 159 5.06 18.62 10.23
C SER A 159 6.21 19.57 10.58
N MET A 160 6.12 20.81 10.11
CA MET A 160 7.09 21.88 10.42
C MET A 160 7.13 22.19 11.91
N ILE A 161 5.96 22.34 12.55
CA ILE A 161 5.82 22.58 13.98
C ILE A 161 6.49 21.44 14.78
N THR A 162 6.20 20.19 14.41
CA THR A 162 6.73 19.05 15.14
C THR A 162 8.25 18.90 14.96
N GLN A 163 8.78 19.08 13.76
CA GLN A 163 10.20 18.86 13.44
C GLN A 163 11.07 20.05 13.82
N LYS A 164 10.66 21.29 13.49
CA LYS A 164 11.48 22.48 13.72
C LYS A 164 11.31 23.11 15.08
N LEU A 165 10.06 23.15 15.60
CA LEU A 165 9.79 23.74 16.90
C LEU A 165 9.87 22.73 18.05
N ASN A 166 10.05 21.44 17.73
CA ASN A 166 10.08 20.34 18.70
C ASN A 166 8.85 20.38 19.64
N VAL A 167 7.66 20.56 19.04
CA VAL A 167 6.37 20.59 19.74
C VAL A 167 5.59 19.31 19.39
N SER A 168 5.19 18.56 20.41
CA SER A 168 4.45 17.31 20.19
C SER A 168 3.01 17.57 19.73
N GLY A 169 2.45 16.63 18.97
CA GLY A 169 1.05 16.69 18.53
C GLY A 169 0.03 16.74 19.67
N ALA A 170 0.42 16.29 20.88
CA ALA A 170 -0.41 16.40 22.08
C ALA A 170 -0.56 17.86 22.53
N VAL A 171 0.50 18.67 22.45
CA VAL A 171 0.46 20.10 22.77
C VAL A 171 -0.38 20.87 21.79
N ILE A 172 -0.30 20.53 20.49
CA ILE A 172 -1.14 21.15 19.45
C ILE A 172 -2.62 20.89 19.75
N ARG A 173 -3.00 19.62 19.99
CA ARG A 173 -4.39 19.25 20.34
C ARG A 173 -4.89 19.89 21.62
N ALA A 174 -4.04 20.04 22.63
CA ALA A 174 -4.42 20.68 23.87
C ALA A 174 -4.71 22.19 23.72
N LEU A 175 -4.13 22.84 22.71
CA LEU A 175 -4.43 24.24 22.37
C LEU A 175 -5.64 24.40 21.44
N GLU A 176 -6.03 23.35 20.69
CA GLU A 176 -7.26 23.36 19.89
C GLU A 176 -8.52 23.32 20.73
N THR A 177 -8.45 22.83 21.96
CA THR A 177 -9.57 22.64 22.88
C THR A 177 -9.71 23.77 23.93
N MET A 178 -8.83 24.75 23.90
CA MET A 178 -8.91 25.96 24.74
C MET A 178 -9.64 27.11 24.02
#